data_12b99382d9242e8bb8ca0250f4820958
#
_entry.id   12b99382d9242e8bb8ca0250f4820958
#
_cell.length_a   1.000
_cell.length_b   1.000
_cell.length_c   1.000
_cell.angle_alpha   90.00
_cell.angle_beta   90.00
_cell.angle_gamma   90.00
#
_symmetry.space_group_name_H-M   'P 1'
#
loop_
_entity.id
_entity.type
_entity.pdbx_description
1 polymer ?
#
loop_
_entity_poly.entity_id
_entity_poly.type
_entity_poly.pdbx_seq_one_letter_code
_entity_poly.pdbx_strand_id
1 'polypeptide(L)'
;MNDAPILPGPGELADRSVLPGLPDDAFEHDGLITKRHQRATAFAFLRPAAGELLWDVGTGSGAMAIEWCRAAPGARAIGLERNPERAARAR
;
A
#
# COMPACT_ATOMS: atom_id res chain seq x y z
N MET A 1 17.98 25.17 -22.00
CA MET A 1 17.28 25.20 -21.46
C MET A 1 17.07 24.49 -20.68
N ASN A 2 17.05 24.42 -20.23
CA ASN A 2 16.70 23.66 -19.71
C ASN A 2 15.66 23.75 -19.03
N ASP A 3 15.11 23.25 -19.37
CA ASP A 3 13.82 23.17 -18.76
C ASP A 3 13.89 22.30 -17.53
N ALA A 4 13.50 22.83 -16.42
CA ALA A 4 13.33 22.01 -15.25
C ALA A 4 12.26 20.96 -15.57
N PRO A 5 12.47 19.70 -15.19
CA PRO A 5 11.42 18.70 -15.36
C PRO A 5 10.16 19.11 -14.61
N ILE A 6 9.03 18.97 -15.25
CA ILE A 6 7.75 19.15 -14.57
C ILE A 6 7.52 17.92 -13.70
N LEU A 7 7.53 18.14 -12.39
CA LEU A 7 7.27 17.04 -11.47
C LEU A 7 5.78 16.72 -11.45
N PRO A 8 5.40 15.45 -11.59
CA PRO A 8 3.99 15.08 -11.46
C PRO A 8 3.49 15.36 -10.05
N GLY A 9 2.20 15.61 -9.92
CA GLY A 9 1.57 15.71 -8.62
C GLY A 9 1.61 14.39 -7.87
N PRO A 10 1.38 14.42 -6.56
CA PRO A 10 1.43 13.20 -5.74
C PRO A 10 0.53 12.08 -6.25
N GLY A 11 -0.67 12.40 -6.71
CA GLY A 11 -1.59 11.41 -7.25
C GLY A 11 -1.08 10.76 -8.52
N GLU A 12 -0.47 11.53 -9.41
CA GLU A 12 0.09 11.01 -10.66
C GLU A 12 1.24 10.05 -10.41
N LEU A 13 2.10 10.36 -9.44
CA LEU A 13 3.18 9.46 -9.05
C LEU A 13 2.63 8.16 -8.47
N ALA A 14 1.63 8.26 -7.60
CA ALA A 14 1.01 7.09 -6.98
C ALA A 14 0.40 6.15 -8.03
N ASP A 15 -0.26 6.71 -9.05
CA ASP A 15 -0.92 5.93 -10.08
C ASP A 15 0.07 5.18 -10.98
N ARG A 16 1.26 5.74 -11.18
CA ARG A 16 2.26 5.17 -12.10
C ARG A 16 3.32 4.34 -11.41
N SER A 17 3.56 4.57 -10.14
CA SER A 17 4.62 3.89 -9.40
C SER A 17 4.09 2.68 -8.67
N VAL A 18 4.88 1.61 -8.66
CA VAL A 18 4.61 0.43 -7.83
C VAL A 18 5.26 0.53 -6.45
N LEU A 19 6.03 1.59 -6.21
CA LEU A 19 6.66 1.78 -4.91
C LEU A 19 5.61 2.00 -3.83
N PRO A 20 5.78 1.37 -2.65
CA PRO A 20 4.88 1.59 -1.52
C PRO A 20 4.90 3.02 -1.03
N GLY A 21 3.83 3.44 -0.41
CA GLY A 21 3.69 4.78 0.12
C GLY A 21 2.60 5.60 -0.57
N LEU A 22 1.53 4.94 -1.04
CA LEU A 22 0.37 5.64 -1.53
C LEU A 22 -0.23 6.53 -0.43
N PRO A 23 -0.83 7.69 -0.80
CA PRO A 23 -1.52 8.51 0.19
C PRO A 23 -2.59 7.71 0.94
N ASP A 24 -2.84 8.06 2.20
CA ASP A 24 -3.82 7.33 3.01
C ASP A 24 -5.22 7.38 2.39
N ASP A 25 -5.58 8.46 1.72
CA ASP A 25 -6.88 8.61 1.09
C ASP A 25 -7.04 7.80 -0.20
N ALA A 26 -6.00 7.10 -0.65
CA ALA A 26 -6.12 6.13 -1.73
C ALA A 26 -6.89 4.86 -1.30
N PHE A 27 -7.12 4.69 -0.01
CA PHE A 27 -7.77 3.52 0.55
C PHE A 27 -9.04 3.90 1.29
N GLU A 28 -10.03 3.00 1.29
CA GLU A 28 -11.18 3.14 2.19
C GLU A 28 -10.77 2.75 3.61
N HIS A 29 -11.01 3.64 4.57
CA HIS A 29 -10.68 3.36 5.97
C HIS A 29 -11.53 4.19 6.92
N ASP A 30 -11.52 3.82 8.19
CA ASP A 30 -12.27 4.48 9.26
C ASP A 30 -11.38 5.38 10.13
N GLY A 31 -10.21 5.74 9.63
CA GLY A 31 -9.21 6.51 10.37
C GLY A 31 -8.14 5.65 11.02
N LEU A 32 -8.37 4.35 11.14
CA LEU A 32 -7.40 3.40 11.71
C LEU A 32 -6.68 2.68 10.60
N ILE A 33 -5.80 3.40 9.95
CA ILE A 33 -4.96 2.90 8.87
C ILE A 33 -3.49 3.08 9.25
N THR A 34 -2.65 2.13 8.87
CA THR A 34 -1.20 2.32 8.95
C THR A 34 -0.84 3.49 8.05
N LYS A 35 -0.33 4.55 8.64
CA LYS A 35 -0.12 5.81 7.93
C LYS A 35 0.94 5.66 6.84
N ARG A 36 0.87 6.53 5.85
CA ARG A 36 1.73 6.48 4.66
C ARG A 36 3.21 6.33 5.00
N HIS A 37 3.73 7.16 5.90
CA HIS A 37 5.15 7.11 6.25
C HIS A 37 5.52 5.82 6.97
N GLN A 38 4.62 5.27 7.77
CA GLN A 38 4.83 3.99 8.45
C GLN A 38 4.83 2.84 7.45
N ARG A 39 3.92 2.87 6.47
CA ARG A 39 3.90 1.87 5.40
C ARG A 39 5.18 1.92 4.59
N ALA A 40 5.61 3.11 4.19
CA ALA A 40 6.84 3.26 3.43
C ALA A 40 8.05 2.72 4.17
N THR A 41 8.15 3.01 5.47
CA THR A 41 9.24 2.51 6.32
C THR A 41 9.18 0.98 6.41
N ALA A 42 8.01 0.42 6.68
CA ALA A 42 7.84 -1.04 6.77
C ALA A 42 8.28 -1.73 5.49
N PHE A 43 7.87 -1.22 4.33
CA PHE A 43 8.22 -1.82 3.05
C PHE A 43 9.70 -1.71 2.72
N ALA A 44 10.39 -0.68 3.23
CA ALA A 44 11.82 -0.58 3.06
C ALA A 44 12.55 -1.76 3.73
N PHE A 45 11.98 -2.33 4.78
CA PHE A 45 12.53 -3.50 5.47
C PHE A 45 11.96 -4.81 4.93
N LEU A 46 10.68 -4.84 4.58
CA LEU A 46 10.03 -6.05 4.06
C LEU A 46 10.52 -6.42 2.66
N ARG A 47 10.79 -5.43 1.82
CA ARG A 47 11.36 -5.59 0.48
C ARG A 47 10.59 -6.63 -0.36
N PRO A 48 9.36 -6.31 -0.79
CA PRO A 48 8.56 -7.25 -1.57
C PRO A 48 9.29 -7.76 -2.80
N ALA A 49 9.18 -9.06 -3.04
CA ALA A 49 9.77 -9.69 -4.21
C ALA A 49 8.71 -10.52 -4.94
N ALA A 50 9.00 -10.83 -6.21
CA ALA A 50 8.06 -11.55 -7.06
C ALA A 50 7.63 -12.87 -6.42
N GLY A 51 6.31 -13.11 -6.39
CA GLY A 51 5.74 -14.37 -5.93
C GLY A 51 5.66 -14.57 -4.43
N GLU A 52 6.18 -13.63 -3.65
CA GLU A 52 6.15 -13.79 -2.18
C GLU A 52 4.76 -13.57 -1.59
N LEU A 53 4.50 -14.23 -0.47
CA LEU A 53 3.24 -14.16 0.26
C LEU A 53 3.42 -13.38 1.56
N LEU A 54 2.60 -12.35 1.76
CA LEU A 54 2.55 -11.60 3.01
C LEU A 54 1.37 -12.09 3.86
N TRP A 55 1.63 -12.30 5.14
CA TRP A 55 0.57 -12.46 6.14
C TRP A 55 0.39 -11.14 6.86
N ASP A 56 -0.79 -10.57 6.75
CA ASP A 56 -1.11 -9.26 7.34
C ASP A 56 -2.17 -9.46 8.44
N VAL A 57 -1.71 -9.62 9.67
CA VAL A 57 -2.59 -9.81 10.82
C VAL A 57 -3.12 -8.46 11.28
N GLY A 58 -4.45 -8.35 11.39
CA GLY A 58 -5.08 -7.08 11.69
C GLY A 58 -5.03 -6.15 10.50
N THR A 59 -5.42 -6.66 9.33
CA THR A 59 -5.24 -5.97 8.05
C THR A 59 -5.98 -4.62 7.95
N GLY A 60 -7.04 -4.42 8.75
CA GLY A 60 -7.78 -3.17 8.79
C GLY A 60 -8.33 -2.78 7.42
N SER A 61 -7.84 -1.67 6.87
CA SER A 61 -8.23 -1.19 5.54
C SER A 61 -7.64 -2.02 4.40
N GLY A 62 -6.69 -2.89 4.71
CA GLY A 62 -5.96 -3.65 3.70
C GLY A 62 -4.84 -2.89 3.02
N ALA A 63 -4.49 -1.69 3.50
CA ALA A 63 -3.50 -0.84 2.84
C ALA A 63 -2.15 -1.53 2.69
N MET A 64 -1.65 -2.21 3.73
CA MET A 64 -0.38 -2.94 3.66
C MET A 64 -0.45 -4.07 2.64
N ALA A 65 -1.53 -4.86 2.68
CA ALA A 65 -1.71 -5.98 1.77
C ALA A 65 -1.83 -5.52 0.31
N ILE A 66 -2.58 -4.46 0.08
CA ILE A 66 -2.77 -3.91 -1.27
C ILE A 66 -1.43 -3.41 -1.83
N GLU A 67 -0.67 -2.65 -1.05
CA GLU A 67 0.62 -2.13 -1.50
C GLU A 67 1.64 -3.24 -1.72
N TRP A 68 1.60 -4.30 -0.88
CA TRP A 68 2.44 -5.48 -1.09
C TRP A 68 2.18 -6.12 -2.45
N CYS A 69 0.90 -6.34 -2.78
CA CYS A 69 0.53 -6.97 -4.05
C CYS A 69 0.89 -6.10 -5.25
N ARG A 70 0.87 -4.76 -5.10
CA ARG A 70 1.26 -3.85 -6.16
C ARG A 70 2.77 -3.79 -6.38
N ALA A 71 3.54 -4.05 -5.34
CA ALA A 71 4.98 -3.77 -5.35
C ALA A 71 5.78 -4.75 -6.19
N ALA A 72 5.31 -5.97 -6.39
CA ALA A 72 6.06 -6.97 -7.14
C ALA A 72 5.13 -7.92 -7.91
N PRO A 73 5.57 -8.40 -9.09
CA PRO A 73 4.76 -9.32 -9.89
C PRO A 73 4.46 -10.61 -9.14
N GLY A 74 3.19 -11.03 -9.13
CA GLY A 74 2.80 -12.27 -8.49
C GLY A 74 2.85 -12.26 -6.98
N ALA A 75 3.14 -11.13 -6.35
CA ALA A 75 3.09 -11.00 -4.90
C ALA A 75 1.65 -11.20 -4.43
N ARG A 76 1.49 -11.91 -3.32
CA ARG A 76 0.20 -12.26 -2.76
C ARG A 76 0.16 -11.86 -1.29
N ALA A 77 -1.05 -11.65 -0.77
CA ALA A 77 -1.23 -11.32 0.63
C ALA A 77 -2.46 -12.02 1.19
N ILE A 78 -2.39 -12.39 2.46
CA ILE A 78 -3.53 -12.89 3.22
C ILE A 78 -3.73 -11.93 4.38
N GLY A 79 -4.89 -11.25 4.39
CA GLY A 79 -5.25 -10.33 5.47
C GLY A 79 -6.19 -11.01 6.44
N LEU A 80 -5.95 -10.81 7.72
CA LEU A 80 -6.80 -11.31 8.80
C LEU A 80 -7.31 -10.11 9.59
N GLU A 81 -8.63 -9.96 9.66
CA GLU A 81 -9.27 -8.84 10.35
C GLU A 81 -10.48 -9.33 11.15
N ARG A 82 -10.52 -8.94 12.43
CA ARG A 82 -11.59 -9.36 13.35
C ARG A 82 -12.82 -8.48 13.23
N ASN A 83 -12.66 -7.23 12.80
CA ASN A 83 -13.77 -6.29 12.67
C ASN A 83 -14.45 -6.49 11.31
N PRO A 84 -15.76 -6.86 11.26
CA PRO A 84 -16.43 -7.14 9.99
C PRO A 84 -16.45 -5.96 9.02
N GLU A 85 -16.59 -4.74 9.53
CA GLU A 85 -16.62 -3.56 8.66
C GLU A 85 -15.27 -3.33 7.99
N ARG A 86 -14.18 -3.49 8.75
CA ARG A 86 -12.83 -3.34 8.20
C ARG A 86 -12.51 -4.47 7.23
N ALA A 87 -12.92 -5.68 7.53
CA ALA A 87 -12.74 -6.81 6.62
C ALA A 87 -13.45 -6.57 5.29
N ALA A 88 -14.63 -6.00 5.32
CA ALA A 88 -15.37 -5.69 4.10
C ALA A 88 -14.66 -4.62 3.25
N ARG A 89 -14.06 -3.61 3.90
CA ARG A 89 -13.29 -2.57 3.18
C ARG A 89 -12.03 -3.12 2.53
N ALA A 90 -11.42 -4.13 3.13
CA ALA A 90 -10.18 -4.72 2.62
C ALA A 90 -10.35 -5.61 1.40
N ARG A 91 -11.59 -5.97 1.06
CA ARG A 91 -11.87 -6.88 -0.06
C ARG A 91 -11.82 -6.21 -1.42
#